data_596fada5724f4e284e55909854dde010
#
_entry.id   596fada5724f4e284e55909854dde010
#
_cell.length_a   1.000
_cell.length_b   1.000
_cell.length_c   1.000
_cell.angle_alpha   90.00
_cell.angle_beta   90.00
_cell.angle_gamma   90.00
#
_symmetry.space_group_name_H-M   'P 1'
#
loop_
_entity.id
_entity.type
_entity.pdbx_description
1 polymer ?
#
loop_
_entity_poly.entity_id
_entity_poly.type
_entity_poly.pdbx_seq_one_letter_code
_entity_poly.pdbx_strand_id
1 'polypeptide(L)'
;CLIFVNQMVGFFKLEDAEAQASALAYTKIACGLIVFSFVTFTLTGIYTAQGDSRTPFVANLIGLATNMILDPLLILGAGPIPSLGVTGAAIATVTAQFIFMSILVGGIMIRDKENVLKGTHIFAAISWDSLRGICRIGIPTALQGMAYCMISMVLTRMVSGFGAEAIATQRV
;
A
#
# COMPACT_ATOMS: atom_id res chain seq x y z
N CYS A 1 10.76 9.00 1.77
CA CYS A 1 9.83 8.83 2.90
C CYS A 1 10.55 8.55 4.22
N LEU A 2 11.40 7.49 4.32
CA LEU A 2 12.04 7.11 5.60
C LEU A 2 12.85 8.23 6.29
N ILE A 3 13.50 9.11 5.52
CA ILE A 3 14.30 10.24 6.03
C ILE A 3 13.41 11.33 6.65
N PHE A 4 12.19 11.52 6.13
CA PHE A 4 11.27 12.58 6.54
C PHE A 4 10.14 12.09 7.45
N VAL A 5 10.15 10.82 7.90
CA VAL A 5 9.08 10.24 8.74
C VAL A 5 8.84 11.05 10.01
N ASN A 6 9.92 11.46 10.70
CA ASN A 6 9.81 12.25 11.92
C ASN A 6 9.15 13.62 11.69
N GLN A 7 9.45 14.26 10.55
CA GLN A 7 8.84 15.55 10.19
C GLN A 7 7.37 15.38 9.78
N MET A 8 7.03 14.29 9.08
CA MET A 8 5.64 13.98 8.71
C MET A 8 4.76 13.71 9.93
N VAL A 9 5.24 12.91 10.89
CA VAL A 9 4.48 12.64 12.12
C VAL A 9 4.39 13.88 13.00
N GLY A 10 5.47 14.67 13.11
CA GLY A 10 5.49 15.93 13.85
C GLY A 10 4.53 17.00 13.29
N PHE A 11 4.20 16.94 11.99
CA PHE A 11 3.24 17.85 11.36
C PHE A 11 1.81 17.69 11.94
N PHE A 12 1.43 16.48 12.35
CA PHE A 12 0.08 16.20 12.90
C PHE A 12 -0.08 16.59 14.38
N LYS A 13 0.99 17.08 15.05
CA LYS A 13 0.95 17.54 16.46
C LYS A 13 0.17 16.58 17.38
N LEU A 14 0.54 15.30 17.36
CA LEU A 14 -0.05 14.32 18.28
C LEU A 14 0.39 14.68 19.71
N GLU A 15 -0.57 14.89 20.61
CA GLU A 15 -0.32 15.31 22.00
C GLU A 15 0.24 14.18 22.84
N ASP A 16 -0.10 12.92 22.52
CA ASP A 16 0.38 11.73 23.23
C ASP A 16 1.70 11.19 22.68
N ALA A 17 2.73 11.13 23.52
CA ALA A 17 4.04 10.59 23.16
C ALA A 17 3.99 9.11 22.75
N GLU A 18 3.09 8.32 23.34
CA GLU A 18 2.88 6.91 23.02
C GLU A 18 2.22 6.74 21.63
N ALA A 19 1.23 7.57 21.33
CA ALA A 19 0.60 7.63 20.01
C ALA A 19 1.60 8.05 18.92
N GLN A 20 2.50 8.99 19.24
CA GLN A 20 3.57 9.44 18.34
C GLN A 20 4.59 8.34 18.06
N ALA A 21 5.03 7.60 19.07
CA ALA A 21 5.95 6.48 18.92
C ALA A 21 5.33 5.34 18.07
N SER A 22 4.08 5.01 18.31
CA SER A 22 3.32 4.01 17.56
C SER A 22 3.12 4.42 16.10
N ALA A 23 2.78 5.69 15.83
CA ALA A 23 2.66 6.24 14.48
C ALA A 23 4.00 6.22 13.72
N LEU A 24 5.11 6.51 14.39
CA LEU A 24 6.44 6.42 13.81
C LEU A 24 6.82 4.98 13.45
N ALA A 25 6.55 4.02 14.32
CA ALA A 25 6.80 2.60 14.07
C ALA A 25 5.99 2.10 12.88
N TYR A 26 4.68 2.39 12.86
CA TYR A 26 3.79 2.05 11.75
C TYR A 26 4.28 2.65 10.42
N THR A 27 4.58 3.95 10.40
CA THR A 27 5.01 4.65 9.18
C THR A 27 6.34 4.13 8.65
N LYS A 28 7.29 3.77 9.53
CA LYS A 28 8.57 3.16 9.11
C LYS A 28 8.36 1.82 8.43
N ILE A 29 7.51 0.96 9.00
CA ILE A 29 7.18 -0.35 8.43
C ILE A 29 6.47 -0.16 7.09
N ALA A 30 5.44 0.68 7.03
CA ALA A 30 4.67 0.95 5.82
C ALA A 30 5.54 1.54 4.68
N CYS A 31 6.44 2.48 4.99
CA CYS A 31 7.36 3.05 4.01
C CYS A 31 8.42 2.05 3.54
N GLY A 32 8.88 1.14 4.41
CA GLY A 32 9.83 0.10 4.03
C GLY A 32 9.24 -0.88 3.01
N LEU A 33 7.92 -1.04 3.02
CA LEU A 33 7.20 -1.98 2.17
C LEU A 33 6.60 -1.36 0.91
N ILE A 34 6.83 -0.06 0.67
CA ILE A 34 6.32 0.64 -0.52
C ILE A 34 6.76 -0.04 -1.83
N VAL A 35 7.92 -0.70 -1.82
CA VAL A 35 8.43 -1.48 -2.97
C VAL A 35 7.48 -2.62 -3.31
N PHE A 36 6.95 -3.33 -2.32
CA PHE A 36 5.97 -4.40 -2.54
C PHE A 36 4.68 -3.87 -3.16
N SER A 37 4.24 -2.69 -2.74
CA SER A 37 3.07 -2.03 -3.33
C SER A 37 3.31 -1.69 -4.81
N PHE A 38 4.47 -1.16 -5.17
CA PHE A 38 4.80 -0.90 -6.57
C PHE A 38 4.81 -2.17 -7.42
N VAL A 39 5.42 -3.25 -6.94
CA VAL A 39 5.41 -4.54 -7.63
C VAL A 39 3.98 -5.04 -7.82
N THR A 40 3.16 -4.97 -6.79
CA THR A 40 1.76 -5.40 -6.82
C THR A 40 0.93 -4.58 -7.82
N PHE A 41 1.08 -3.26 -7.84
CA PHE A 41 0.42 -2.39 -8.81
C PHE A 41 0.84 -2.71 -10.24
N THR A 42 2.14 -2.93 -10.47
CA THR A 42 2.66 -3.30 -11.79
C THR A 42 2.09 -4.63 -12.26
N LEU A 43 2.09 -5.66 -11.40
CA LEU A 43 1.52 -6.97 -11.71
C LEU A 43 0.03 -6.87 -12.01
N THR A 44 -0.73 -6.14 -11.19
CA THR A 44 -2.16 -5.88 -11.42
C THR A 44 -2.40 -5.21 -12.77
N GLY A 45 -1.56 -4.23 -13.12
CA GLY A 45 -1.59 -3.58 -14.43
C GLY A 45 -1.36 -4.55 -15.58
N ILE A 46 -0.41 -5.47 -15.46
CA ILE A 46 -0.12 -6.51 -16.47
C ILE A 46 -1.34 -7.42 -16.67
N TYR A 47 -1.95 -7.91 -15.60
CA TYR A 47 -3.15 -8.73 -15.68
C TYR A 47 -4.32 -7.99 -16.34
N THR A 48 -4.55 -6.74 -15.95
CA THR A 48 -5.61 -5.90 -16.49
C THR A 48 -5.39 -5.61 -17.98
N ALA A 49 -4.15 -5.36 -18.39
CA ALA A 49 -3.79 -5.18 -19.80
C ALA A 49 -4.03 -6.44 -20.65
N GLN A 50 -3.93 -7.62 -20.05
CA GLN A 50 -4.25 -8.91 -20.69
C GLN A 50 -5.77 -9.21 -20.70
N GLY A 51 -6.60 -8.31 -20.17
CA GLY A 51 -8.05 -8.51 -20.05
C GLY A 51 -8.47 -9.39 -18.86
N ASP A 52 -7.52 -9.77 -18.01
CA ASP A 52 -7.81 -10.57 -16.81
C ASP A 52 -7.87 -9.69 -15.56
N SER A 53 -9.03 -9.13 -15.29
CA SER A 53 -9.30 -8.43 -14.01
C SER A 53 -9.75 -9.37 -12.90
N ARG A 54 -10.06 -10.63 -13.22
CA ARG A 54 -10.58 -11.60 -12.26
C ARG A 54 -9.50 -12.07 -11.30
N THR A 55 -8.30 -12.37 -11.82
CA THR A 55 -7.17 -12.82 -11.00
C THR A 55 -6.73 -11.79 -9.97
N PRO A 56 -6.49 -10.50 -10.33
CA PRO A 56 -6.17 -9.48 -9.33
C PRO A 56 -7.31 -9.25 -8.33
N PHE A 57 -8.57 -9.32 -8.78
CA PHE A 57 -9.72 -9.17 -7.89
C PHE A 57 -9.76 -10.26 -6.82
N VAL A 58 -9.64 -11.54 -7.20
CA VAL A 58 -9.64 -12.67 -6.27
C VAL A 58 -8.44 -12.60 -5.33
N ALA A 59 -7.25 -12.29 -5.86
CA ALA A 59 -6.05 -12.12 -5.06
C ALA A 59 -6.20 -11.00 -4.02
N ASN A 60 -6.79 -9.86 -4.41
CA ASN A 60 -7.07 -8.76 -3.51
C ASN A 60 -8.10 -9.14 -2.44
N LEU A 61 -9.14 -9.88 -2.82
CA LEU A 61 -10.14 -10.37 -1.87
C LEU A 61 -9.53 -11.29 -0.80
N ILE A 62 -8.63 -12.19 -1.20
CA ILE A 62 -7.89 -13.06 -0.28
C ILE A 62 -6.99 -12.23 0.64
N GLY A 63 -6.25 -11.25 0.09
CA GLY A 63 -5.43 -10.33 0.87
C GLY A 63 -6.25 -9.55 1.88
N LEU A 64 -7.38 -9.00 1.48
CA LEU A 64 -8.29 -8.26 2.35
C LEU A 64 -8.88 -9.15 3.46
N ALA A 65 -9.33 -10.36 3.13
CA ALA A 65 -9.84 -11.31 4.11
C ALA A 65 -8.75 -11.69 5.14
N THR A 66 -7.52 -11.90 4.66
CA THR A 66 -6.37 -12.18 5.54
C THR A 66 -6.10 -11.01 6.48
N ASN A 67 -6.10 -9.78 5.98
CA ASN A 67 -5.92 -8.59 6.80
C ASN A 67 -7.04 -8.46 7.86
N MET A 68 -8.30 -8.64 7.45
CA MET A 68 -9.47 -8.57 8.33
C MET A 68 -9.43 -9.60 9.47
N ILE A 69 -8.81 -10.75 9.25
CA ILE A 69 -8.63 -11.79 10.28
C ILE A 69 -7.42 -11.49 11.16
N LEU A 70 -6.30 -11.09 10.55
CA LEU A 70 -5.05 -10.85 11.25
C LEU A 70 -5.06 -9.56 12.10
N ASP A 71 -5.80 -8.53 11.67
CA ASP A 71 -5.87 -7.27 12.40
C ASP A 71 -6.35 -7.47 13.85
N PRO A 72 -7.55 -8.02 14.12
CA PRO A 72 -7.99 -8.23 15.49
C PRO A 72 -7.10 -9.23 16.25
N LEU A 73 -6.56 -10.24 15.56
CA LEU A 73 -5.71 -11.24 16.17
C LEU A 73 -4.39 -10.66 16.70
N LEU A 74 -3.77 -9.75 15.96
CA LEU A 74 -2.48 -9.15 16.30
C LEU A 74 -2.62 -7.85 17.11
N ILE A 75 -3.72 -7.11 16.94
CA ILE A 75 -3.96 -5.89 17.71
C ILE A 75 -4.35 -6.22 19.15
N LEU A 76 -5.34 -7.09 19.31
CA LEU A 76 -5.92 -7.42 20.62
C LEU A 76 -5.13 -8.54 21.32
N GLY A 77 -4.42 -9.37 20.55
CA GLY A 77 -3.81 -10.59 21.02
C GLY A 77 -4.86 -11.71 21.21
N ALA A 78 -4.53 -12.91 20.82
CA ALA A 78 -5.38 -14.08 21.03
C ALA A 78 -4.54 -15.27 21.50
N GLY A 79 -4.84 -15.81 22.66
CA GLY A 79 -4.14 -16.96 23.22
C GLY A 79 -2.67 -16.69 23.52
N PRO A 80 -1.71 -17.37 22.87
CA PRO A 80 -0.28 -17.23 23.12
C PRO A 80 0.33 -15.96 22.47
N ILE A 81 -0.43 -15.21 21.68
CA ILE A 81 0.05 -14.03 20.94
C ILE A 81 -0.16 -12.80 21.83
N PRO A 82 0.91 -12.07 22.21
CA PRO A 82 0.79 -10.82 22.95
C PRO A 82 0.09 -9.75 22.10
N SER A 83 -0.66 -8.86 22.74
CA SER A 83 -1.25 -7.70 22.05
C SER A 83 -0.15 -6.76 21.55
N LEU A 84 -0.04 -6.63 20.24
CA LEU A 84 0.98 -5.81 19.57
C LEU A 84 0.45 -4.39 19.24
N GLY A 85 -0.84 -4.14 19.47
CA GLY A 85 -1.46 -2.84 19.20
C GLY A 85 -1.26 -2.39 17.76
N VAL A 86 -0.81 -1.14 17.57
CA VAL A 86 -0.59 -0.52 16.25
C VAL A 86 0.49 -1.25 15.43
N THR A 87 1.50 -1.80 16.08
CA THR A 87 2.53 -2.61 15.39
C THR A 87 1.95 -3.90 14.83
N GLY A 88 0.97 -4.50 15.54
CA GLY A 88 0.23 -5.66 15.07
C GLY A 88 -0.54 -5.36 13.78
N ALA A 89 -1.22 -4.22 13.70
CA ALA A 89 -1.91 -3.77 12.48
C ALA A 89 -0.93 -3.60 11.30
N ALA A 90 0.26 -3.04 11.55
CA ALA A 90 1.28 -2.92 10.51
C ALA A 90 1.72 -4.29 9.98
N ILE A 91 1.97 -5.26 10.86
CA ILE A 91 2.36 -6.62 10.49
C ILE A 91 1.25 -7.33 9.71
N ALA A 92 -0.02 -7.18 10.13
CA ALA A 92 -1.16 -7.75 9.42
C ALA A 92 -1.25 -7.22 7.98
N THR A 93 -1.14 -5.91 7.81
CA THR A 93 -1.17 -5.24 6.50
C THR A 93 -0.04 -5.74 5.59
N VAL A 94 1.18 -5.86 6.13
CA VAL A 94 2.33 -6.39 5.40
C VAL A 94 2.11 -7.82 4.95
N THR A 95 1.64 -8.66 5.86
CA THR A 95 1.38 -10.07 5.58
C THR A 95 0.31 -10.22 4.50
N ALA A 96 -0.76 -9.43 4.57
CA ALA A 96 -1.82 -9.41 3.56
C ALA A 96 -1.29 -8.98 2.19
N GLN A 97 -0.45 -7.94 2.12
CA GLN A 97 0.18 -7.50 0.88
C GLN A 97 1.13 -8.54 0.30
N PHE A 98 1.89 -9.23 1.17
CA PHE A 98 2.78 -10.29 0.72
C PHE A 98 2.01 -11.47 0.13
N ILE A 99 0.90 -11.87 0.75
CA ILE A 99 0.01 -12.92 0.24
C ILE A 99 -0.58 -12.49 -1.11
N PHE A 100 -1.10 -11.27 -1.21
CA PHE A 100 -1.63 -10.72 -2.45
C PHE A 100 -0.59 -10.77 -3.58
N MET A 101 0.64 -10.28 -3.32
CA MET A 101 1.74 -10.32 -4.28
C MET A 101 2.11 -11.76 -4.67
N SER A 102 2.17 -12.68 -3.71
CA SER A 102 2.52 -14.08 -3.97
C SER A 102 1.51 -14.79 -4.87
N ILE A 103 0.22 -14.48 -4.72
CA ILE A 103 -0.84 -15.01 -5.59
C ILE A 103 -0.68 -14.48 -7.01
N LEU A 104 -0.41 -13.18 -7.18
CA LEU A 104 -0.20 -12.60 -8.51
C LEU A 104 1.03 -13.18 -9.20
N VAL A 105 2.16 -13.27 -8.50
CA VAL A 105 3.38 -13.87 -9.04
C VAL A 105 3.18 -15.35 -9.38
N GLY A 106 2.58 -16.11 -8.47
CA GLY A 106 2.26 -17.53 -8.69
C GLY A 106 1.33 -17.74 -9.89
N GLY A 107 0.33 -16.89 -10.04
CA GLY A 107 -0.60 -16.91 -11.18
C GLY A 107 0.13 -16.66 -12.52
N ILE A 108 1.07 -15.71 -12.57
CA ILE A 108 1.90 -15.50 -13.75
C ILE A 108 2.78 -16.72 -14.02
N MET A 109 3.46 -17.26 -13.02
CA MET A 109 4.35 -18.42 -13.20
C MET A 109 3.62 -19.68 -13.68
N ILE A 110 2.37 -19.90 -13.23
CA ILE A 110 1.56 -21.04 -13.65
C ILE A 110 1.01 -20.85 -15.07
N ARG A 111 0.63 -19.62 -15.41
CA ARG A 111 -0.03 -19.26 -16.67
C ARG A 111 0.98 -19.00 -17.80
N ASP A 112 2.23 -18.69 -17.46
CA ASP A 112 3.29 -18.30 -18.40
C ASP A 112 3.91 -19.52 -19.11
N LYS A 113 3.05 -20.41 -19.65
CA LYS A 113 3.48 -21.41 -20.62
C LYS A 113 3.86 -20.77 -21.98
N GLU A 114 3.55 -19.51 -22.21
CA GLU A 114 3.74 -18.78 -23.45
C GLU A 114 4.68 -17.57 -23.37
N ASN A 115 5.78 -17.66 -22.59
CA ASN A 115 6.96 -16.78 -22.74
C ASN A 115 6.80 -15.26 -22.48
N VAL A 116 5.79 -14.79 -21.75
CA VAL A 116 5.68 -13.35 -21.43
C VAL A 116 6.82 -12.86 -20.52
N LEU A 117 7.35 -13.74 -19.67
CA LEU A 117 8.49 -13.45 -18.79
C LEU A 117 9.79 -14.18 -19.18
N LYS A 118 9.85 -14.89 -20.29
CA LYS A 118 11.13 -15.41 -20.79
C LYS A 118 12.00 -14.27 -21.29
N GLY A 119 12.55 -13.70 -20.34
CA GLY A 119 13.20 -12.48 -20.06
C GLY A 119 14.47 -12.15 -20.79
N THR A 120 14.68 -12.42 -22.03
CA THR A 120 15.82 -11.85 -22.75
C THR A 120 15.55 -10.44 -23.29
N HIS A 121 14.31 -9.93 -23.21
CA HIS A 121 13.96 -8.66 -23.85
C HIS A 121 13.34 -7.60 -22.93
N ILE A 122 13.21 -7.83 -21.63
CA ILE A 122 12.62 -6.83 -20.71
C ILE A 122 13.42 -5.52 -20.73
N PHE A 123 14.74 -5.59 -20.78
CA PHE A 123 15.61 -4.40 -20.89
C PHE A 123 15.80 -3.90 -22.32
N ALA A 124 15.65 -4.76 -23.33
CA ALA A 124 15.78 -4.39 -24.74
C ALA A 124 14.50 -3.73 -25.31
N ALA A 125 13.37 -3.92 -24.66
CA ALA A 125 12.08 -3.36 -25.09
C ALA A 125 11.79 -1.96 -24.53
N ILE A 126 12.69 -1.35 -23.77
CA ILE A 126 12.56 0.03 -23.32
C ILE A 126 12.82 0.95 -24.50
N SER A 127 11.80 1.22 -25.32
CA SER A 127 11.88 2.23 -26.35
C SER A 127 11.59 3.61 -25.77
N TRP A 128 12.24 4.63 -26.30
CA TRP A 128 12.00 6.03 -25.88
C TRP A 128 10.54 6.45 -26.08
N ASP A 129 9.89 5.93 -27.10
CA ASP A 129 8.49 6.18 -27.39
C ASP A 129 7.56 5.57 -26.34
N SER A 130 7.85 4.36 -25.86
CA SER A 130 7.12 3.73 -24.74
C SER A 130 7.27 4.52 -23.45
N LEU A 131 8.51 4.95 -23.14
CA LEU A 131 8.79 5.78 -21.96
C LEU A 131 8.04 7.11 -22.03
N ARG A 132 8.05 7.77 -23.18
CA ARG A 132 7.32 9.03 -23.41
C ARG A 132 5.79 8.84 -23.25
N GLY A 133 5.25 7.72 -23.75
CA GLY A 133 3.84 7.37 -23.58
C GLY A 133 3.48 7.17 -22.11
N ILE A 134 4.29 6.44 -21.36
CA ILE A 134 4.11 6.21 -19.93
C ILE A 134 4.19 7.54 -19.16
N CYS A 135 5.18 8.39 -19.44
CA CYS A 135 5.32 9.69 -18.78
C CYS A 135 4.16 10.64 -19.11
N ARG A 136 3.67 10.62 -20.34
CA ARG A 136 2.55 11.49 -20.76
C ARG A 136 1.27 11.21 -20.00
N ILE A 137 1.02 9.97 -19.60
CA ILE A 137 -0.15 9.56 -18.83
C ILE A 137 0.16 9.58 -17.33
N GLY A 138 1.33 9.08 -16.96
CA GLY A 138 1.73 8.93 -15.57
C GLY A 138 1.96 10.24 -14.82
N ILE A 139 2.56 11.25 -15.48
CA ILE A 139 2.81 12.55 -14.83
C ILE A 139 1.51 13.27 -14.43
N PRO A 140 0.52 13.45 -15.31
CA PRO A 140 -0.75 14.07 -14.91
C PRO A 140 -1.46 13.28 -13.80
N THR A 141 -1.47 11.95 -13.89
CA THR A 141 -2.09 11.09 -12.88
C THR A 141 -1.38 11.18 -11.53
N ALA A 142 -0.04 11.23 -11.54
CA ALA A 142 0.75 11.42 -10.32
C ALA A 142 0.49 12.80 -9.69
N LEU A 143 0.44 13.87 -10.49
CA LEU A 143 0.12 15.22 -10.02
C LEU A 143 -1.28 15.29 -9.42
N GLN A 144 -2.26 14.66 -10.05
CA GLN A 144 -3.62 14.56 -9.50
C GLN A 144 -3.64 13.84 -8.15
N GLY A 145 -2.93 12.69 -8.04
CA GLY A 145 -2.80 11.96 -6.79
C GLY A 145 -2.12 12.77 -5.69
N MET A 146 -1.05 13.49 -6.03
CA MET A 146 -0.36 14.39 -5.09
C MET A 146 -1.27 15.53 -4.62
N ALA A 147 -1.99 16.18 -5.53
CA ALA A 147 -2.93 17.24 -5.18
C ALA A 147 -4.02 16.74 -4.23
N TYR A 148 -4.59 15.55 -4.52
CA TYR A 148 -5.57 14.91 -3.64
C TYR A 148 -5.01 14.62 -2.25
N CYS A 149 -3.79 14.06 -2.16
CA CYS A 149 -3.13 13.82 -0.88
C CYS A 149 -2.87 15.11 -0.09
N MET A 150 -2.43 16.17 -0.76
CA MET A 150 -2.19 17.46 -0.11
C MET A 150 -3.49 18.08 0.43
N ILE A 151 -4.55 18.08 -0.36
CA ILE A 151 -5.87 18.58 0.06
C ILE A 151 -6.39 17.75 1.25
N SER A 152 -6.32 16.42 1.16
CA SER A 152 -6.74 15.51 2.24
C SER A 152 -5.94 15.75 3.52
N MET A 153 -4.62 16.00 3.40
CA MET A 153 -3.76 16.29 4.56
C MET A 153 -4.12 17.62 5.23
N VAL A 154 -4.38 18.66 4.45
CA VAL A 154 -4.82 19.96 4.96
C VAL A 154 -6.18 19.85 5.63
N LEU A 155 -7.14 19.17 5.01
CA LEU A 155 -8.46 18.93 5.57
C LEU A 155 -8.38 18.16 6.89
N THR A 156 -7.60 17.07 6.93
CA THR A 156 -7.40 16.28 8.16
C THR A 156 -6.81 17.15 9.27
N ARG A 157 -5.86 18.03 8.94
CA ARG A 157 -5.28 18.96 9.92
C ARG A 157 -6.30 19.97 10.45
N MET A 158 -7.17 20.51 9.58
CA MET A 158 -8.22 21.44 9.99
C MET A 158 -9.22 20.72 10.90
N VAL A 159 -9.62 19.51 10.54
CA VAL A 159 -10.59 18.70 11.29
C VAL A 159 -10.00 18.19 12.63
N SER A 160 -8.68 17.95 12.70
CA SER A 160 -8.02 17.54 13.96
C SER A 160 -8.18 18.56 15.10
N GLY A 161 -8.40 19.84 14.76
CA GLY A 161 -8.71 20.87 15.75
C GLY A 161 -10.11 20.76 16.40
N PHE A 162 -11.01 19.96 15.83
CA PHE A 162 -12.38 19.72 16.34
C PHE A 162 -12.51 18.42 17.14
N GLY A 163 -11.44 17.68 17.35
CA GLY A 163 -11.41 16.44 18.13
C GLY A 163 -11.40 15.16 17.30
N ALA A 164 -11.10 14.05 17.97
CA ALA A 164 -10.92 12.74 17.34
C ALA A 164 -12.18 12.20 16.63
N GLU A 165 -13.37 12.54 17.14
CA GLU A 165 -14.65 12.13 16.55
C GLU A 165 -14.88 12.76 15.17
N ALA A 166 -14.46 14.00 14.98
CA ALA A 166 -14.58 14.70 13.71
C ALA A 166 -13.67 14.09 12.63
N ILE A 167 -12.49 13.57 12.99
CA ILE A 167 -11.59 12.86 12.08
C ILE A 167 -12.20 11.53 11.63
N ALA A 168 -12.87 10.82 12.54
CA ALA A 168 -13.52 9.55 12.22
C ALA A 168 -14.66 9.72 11.20
N THR A 169 -15.46 10.77 11.35
CA THR A 169 -16.57 11.07 10.42
C THR A 169 -16.13 11.52 9.03
N GLN A 170 -14.94 12.10 8.90
CA GLN A 170 -14.39 12.52 7.59
C GLN A 170 -13.99 11.34 6.70
N ARG A 171 -13.75 10.15 7.28
CA ARG A 171 -13.29 8.97 6.55
C ARG A 171 -14.42 8.00 6.14
N VAL A 172 -15.66 8.31 6.47
CA VAL A 172 -16.85 7.58 6.04
C VAL A 172 -17.37 8.18 4.74
#